data_17589427a02a915ff9696f084923576c
#
_entry.id   17589427a02a915ff9696f084923576c
#
_cell.length_a   1.000
_cell.length_b   1.000
_cell.length_c   1.000
_cell.angle_alpha   90.00
_cell.angle_beta   90.00
_cell.angle_gamma   90.00
#
_symmetry.space_group_name_H-M   'P 1'
#
loop_
_entity.id
_entity.type
_entity.pdbx_description
1 polymer ?
#
loop_
_entity_poly.entity_id
_entity_poly.type
_entity_poly.pdbx_seq_one_letter_code
_entity_poly.pdbx_strand_id
1 'polypeptide(L)'
;FRVITGVADGPRDKKWFTQHLPEDGSVQLIDQTTEICTIGVWGPRARDIIQSLTDADMSHKQFKFGWARDINLGDIKVWAFRISYVGDLGWEIYIPMKHGQKVWDLIAEAGKPHGIVPAGIGVYGTTGRLEKGYRLFGAELEGEYTPIEAGLMRPKVKSQDFIGKDALVKLREKDPVTTMCTLTVDNHQSLNGELRYMLGAEPILSSDGDRIVDAHGRSSYVTSAGSGPSTGKHILMAYLPTQYAREGTSLLVEYFGSQYPVTVAVAGNGSLFDPDNE
;
A
#
# COMPACT_ATOMS: atom_id res chain seq x y z
N PHE A 1 6.26 0.42 22.10
CA PHE A 1 5.93 0.54 20.66
C PHE A 1 5.69 -0.85 20.08
N ARG A 2 4.78 -0.97 19.13
CA ARG A 2 4.60 -2.16 18.30
C ARG A 2 5.00 -1.79 16.88
N VAL A 3 5.92 -2.57 16.30
CA VAL A 3 6.34 -2.44 14.90
C VAL A 3 5.74 -3.60 14.12
N ILE A 4 5.06 -3.29 13.04
CA ILE A 4 4.44 -4.25 12.14
C ILE A 4 5.18 -4.14 10.82
N THR A 5 5.60 -5.27 10.29
CA THR A 5 6.39 -5.35 9.06
C THR A 5 5.88 -6.47 8.17
N GLY A 6 6.20 -6.42 6.88
CA GLY A 6 5.85 -7.47 5.93
C GLY A 6 6.49 -8.81 6.33
N VAL A 7 5.78 -9.91 6.11
CA VAL A 7 6.26 -11.25 6.50
C VAL A 7 7.61 -11.61 5.85
N ALA A 8 7.81 -11.18 4.61
CA ALA A 8 9.06 -11.39 3.88
C ALA A 8 10.23 -10.54 4.43
N ASP A 9 9.92 -9.42 5.09
CA ASP A 9 10.89 -8.44 5.57
C ASP A 9 11.27 -8.66 7.04
N GLY A 10 10.51 -9.46 7.77
CA GLY A 10 10.66 -9.68 9.21
C GLY A 10 12.10 -9.97 9.66
N PRO A 11 12.82 -10.93 9.07
CA PRO A 11 14.20 -11.26 9.46
C PRO A 11 15.17 -10.10 9.24
N ARG A 12 15.05 -9.37 8.12
CA ARG A 12 15.88 -8.19 7.80
C ARG A 12 15.62 -7.07 8.81
N ASP A 13 14.35 -6.76 9.06
CA ASP A 13 13.96 -5.68 9.95
C ASP A 13 14.33 -6.01 11.40
N LYS A 14 14.14 -7.25 11.85
CA LYS A 14 14.59 -7.71 13.16
C LYS A 14 16.11 -7.54 13.34
N LYS A 15 16.90 -7.91 12.32
CA LYS A 15 18.36 -7.70 12.34
C LYS A 15 18.70 -6.22 12.46
N TRP A 16 18.04 -5.35 11.66
CA TRP A 16 18.26 -3.92 11.70
C TRP A 16 17.97 -3.34 13.09
N PHE A 17 16.82 -3.64 13.68
CA PHE A 17 16.47 -3.19 15.02
C PHE A 17 17.48 -3.68 16.06
N THR A 18 17.85 -4.97 16.01
CA THR A 18 18.81 -5.54 16.95
C THR A 18 20.17 -4.85 16.91
N GLN A 19 20.64 -4.47 15.72
CA GLN A 19 21.93 -3.77 15.55
C GLN A 19 21.93 -2.33 16.07
N HIS A 20 20.76 -1.74 16.30
CA HIS A 20 20.60 -0.35 16.73
C HIS A 20 19.98 -0.23 18.13
N LEU A 21 19.90 -1.34 18.87
CA LEU A 21 19.49 -1.29 20.27
C LEU A 21 20.56 -0.59 21.11
N PRO A 22 20.17 0.23 22.11
CA PRO A 22 21.10 0.78 23.08
C PRO A 22 21.82 -0.34 23.86
N GLU A 23 23.12 -0.17 24.07
CA GLU A 23 23.94 -1.16 24.81
C GLU A 23 23.60 -1.21 26.29
N ASP A 24 22.95 -0.18 26.82
CA ASP A 24 22.59 -0.06 28.25
C ASP A 24 21.39 -0.93 28.67
N GLY A 25 20.78 -1.67 27.74
CA GLY A 25 19.63 -2.52 28.00
C GLY A 25 18.33 -1.78 28.30
N SER A 26 18.27 -0.46 28.07
CA SER A 26 17.06 0.37 28.30
C SER A 26 15.92 0.05 27.32
N VAL A 27 16.23 -0.60 26.18
CA VAL A 27 15.26 -1.03 25.18
C VAL A 27 15.41 -2.52 24.90
N GLN A 28 14.29 -3.22 24.87
CA GLN A 28 14.22 -4.64 24.52
C GLN A 28 13.40 -4.84 23.25
N LEU A 29 13.88 -5.67 22.33
CA LEU A 29 13.15 -6.10 21.14
C LEU A 29 12.53 -7.48 21.41
N ILE A 30 11.20 -7.53 21.39
CA ILE A 30 10.43 -8.78 21.61
C ILE A 30 9.77 -9.15 20.29
N ASP A 31 10.14 -10.31 19.75
CA ASP A 31 9.52 -10.86 18.55
C ASP A 31 8.24 -11.63 18.93
N GLN A 32 7.10 -11.17 18.42
CA GLN A 32 5.78 -11.76 18.65
C GLN A 32 5.17 -12.39 17.39
N THR A 33 5.97 -12.61 16.35
CA THR A 33 5.49 -13.07 15.03
C THR A 33 4.68 -14.37 15.12
N THR A 34 5.07 -15.31 16.01
CA THR A 34 4.37 -16.59 16.18
C THR A 34 3.27 -16.56 17.26
N GLU A 35 3.16 -15.46 17.99
CA GLU A 35 2.20 -15.35 19.11
C GLU A 35 0.91 -14.64 18.69
N ILE A 36 0.95 -13.87 17.62
CA ILE A 36 -0.15 -13.03 17.16
C ILE A 36 -0.44 -13.34 15.69
N CYS A 37 -1.71 -13.53 15.37
CA CYS A 37 -2.20 -13.51 13.99
C CYS A 37 -3.00 -12.24 13.73
N THR A 38 -3.09 -11.84 12.46
CA THR A 38 -3.80 -10.64 12.04
C THR A 38 -4.91 -11.01 11.05
N ILE A 39 -6.11 -10.50 11.30
CA ILE A 39 -7.24 -10.57 10.38
C ILE A 39 -7.60 -9.15 9.97
N GLY A 40 -7.55 -8.87 8.66
CA GLY A 40 -8.05 -7.62 8.10
C GLY A 40 -9.54 -7.74 7.78
N VAL A 41 -10.33 -6.73 8.17
CA VAL A 41 -11.75 -6.61 7.82
C VAL A 41 -11.94 -5.25 7.19
N TRP A 42 -12.12 -5.22 5.88
CA TRP A 42 -12.27 -3.99 5.10
C TRP A 42 -13.50 -4.02 4.21
N GLY A 43 -14.00 -2.87 3.89
CA GLY A 43 -15.16 -2.65 3.03
C GLY A 43 -16.20 -1.74 3.69
N PRO A 44 -17.20 -1.26 2.94
CA PRO A 44 -18.18 -0.28 3.43
C PRO A 44 -19.03 -0.79 4.59
N ARG A 45 -19.14 -2.11 4.78
CA ARG A 45 -19.90 -2.76 5.87
C ARG A 45 -19.02 -3.25 7.02
N ALA A 46 -17.71 -3.01 6.98
CA ALA A 46 -16.77 -3.51 7.99
C ALA A 46 -17.13 -3.04 9.42
N ARG A 47 -17.58 -1.76 9.56
CA ARG A 47 -18.01 -1.23 10.85
C ARG A 47 -19.22 -1.96 11.41
N ASP A 48 -20.24 -2.20 10.60
CA ASP A 48 -21.46 -2.89 11.03
C ASP A 48 -21.15 -4.30 11.55
N ILE A 49 -20.25 -4.99 10.83
CA ILE A 49 -19.82 -6.34 11.20
C ILE A 49 -19.07 -6.32 12.55
N ILE A 50 -18.04 -5.50 12.68
CA ILE A 50 -17.24 -5.46 13.91
C ILE A 50 -18.05 -4.92 15.09
N GLN A 51 -18.89 -3.90 14.90
CA GLN A 51 -19.75 -3.35 15.96
C GLN A 51 -20.69 -4.41 16.55
N SER A 52 -21.17 -5.35 15.74
CA SER A 52 -22.06 -6.42 16.23
C SER A 52 -21.37 -7.42 17.18
N LEU A 53 -20.04 -7.45 17.19
CA LEU A 53 -19.22 -8.36 17.98
C LEU A 53 -18.62 -7.74 19.24
N THR A 54 -18.81 -6.42 19.45
CA THR A 54 -18.16 -5.68 20.54
C THR A 54 -19.06 -4.62 21.13
N ASP A 55 -18.96 -4.41 22.45
CA ASP A 55 -19.59 -3.27 23.16
C ASP A 55 -18.78 -1.97 22.99
N ALA A 56 -17.57 -2.04 22.44
CA ALA A 56 -16.77 -0.85 22.16
C ALA A 56 -17.40 -0.02 21.04
N ASP A 57 -17.47 1.29 21.19
CA ASP A 57 -17.96 2.19 20.14
C ASP A 57 -16.98 2.23 18.97
N MET A 58 -17.39 1.70 17.83
CA MET A 58 -16.60 1.63 16.58
C MET A 58 -16.89 2.82 15.65
N SER A 59 -17.66 3.83 16.10
CA SER A 59 -17.94 5.02 15.29
C SER A 59 -16.68 5.79 14.91
N HIS A 60 -16.78 6.59 13.84
CA HIS A 60 -15.65 7.44 13.40
C HIS A 60 -15.18 8.38 14.51
N LYS A 61 -16.12 8.91 15.31
CA LYS A 61 -15.82 9.83 16.41
C LYS A 61 -14.98 9.18 17.50
N GLN A 62 -15.27 7.93 17.86
CA GLN A 62 -14.64 7.22 18.98
C GLN A 62 -13.49 6.30 18.56
N PHE A 63 -13.39 5.97 17.27
CA PHE A 63 -12.30 5.17 16.74
C PHE A 63 -11.82 5.75 15.39
N LYS A 64 -11.03 6.81 15.47
CA LYS A 64 -10.54 7.54 14.28
C LYS A 64 -9.52 6.72 13.48
N PHE A 65 -9.39 7.04 12.20
CA PHE A 65 -8.34 6.48 11.35
C PHE A 65 -6.96 6.69 11.99
N GLY A 66 -6.12 5.66 11.93
CA GLY A 66 -4.80 5.65 12.55
C GLY A 66 -4.81 5.41 14.07
N TRP A 67 -5.98 5.18 14.68
CA TRP A 67 -6.06 4.82 16.09
C TRP A 67 -6.05 3.31 16.27
N ALA A 68 -5.46 2.90 17.42
CA ALA A 68 -5.43 1.52 17.85
C ALA A 68 -5.91 1.40 19.30
N ARG A 69 -6.71 0.37 19.59
CA ARG A 69 -7.30 0.14 20.92
C ARG A 69 -7.41 -1.36 21.19
N ASP A 70 -7.34 -1.71 22.46
CA ASP A 70 -7.84 -3.00 22.95
C ASP A 70 -9.37 -2.99 22.93
N ILE A 71 -9.96 -4.02 22.34
CA ILE A 71 -11.41 -4.30 22.36
C ILE A 71 -11.63 -5.78 22.62
N ASN A 72 -12.86 -6.16 22.96
CA ASN A 72 -13.26 -7.57 23.00
C ASN A 72 -14.13 -7.89 21.78
N LEU A 73 -13.84 -8.95 21.07
CA LEU A 73 -14.75 -9.57 20.09
C LEU A 73 -15.34 -10.82 20.75
N GLY A 74 -16.61 -10.74 21.15
CA GLY A 74 -17.17 -11.68 22.09
C GLY A 74 -16.38 -11.70 23.39
N ASP A 75 -15.90 -12.86 23.81
CA ASP A 75 -15.10 -13.08 25.01
C ASP A 75 -13.56 -12.96 24.77
N ILE A 76 -13.12 -12.62 23.56
CA ILE A 76 -11.70 -12.61 23.20
C ILE A 76 -11.18 -11.17 23.14
N LYS A 77 -10.19 -10.87 23.99
CA LYS A 77 -9.47 -9.62 23.93
C LYS A 77 -8.54 -9.59 22.72
N VAL A 78 -8.68 -8.54 21.90
CA VAL A 78 -7.88 -8.29 20.69
C VAL A 78 -7.38 -6.85 20.67
N TRP A 79 -6.34 -6.59 19.90
CA TRP A 79 -5.92 -5.23 19.61
C TRP A 79 -6.38 -4.87 18.20
N ALA A 80 -7.24 -3.88 18.07
CA ALA A 80 -7.77 -3.41 16.79
C ALA A 80 -7.08 -2.12 16.37
N PHE A 81 -6.66 -2.05 15.12
CA PHE A 81 -6.04 -0.86 14.52
C PHE A 81 -6.86 -0.42 13.31
N ARG A 82 -7.41 0.79 13.37
CA ARG A 82 -8.16 1.34 12.23
C ARG A 82 -7.21 1.83 11.17
N ILE A 83 -6.90 0.96 10.25
CA ILE A 83 -6.04 1.19 9.10
C ILE A 83 -6.52 0.34 7.92
N SER A 84 -6.23 0.78 6.71
CA SER A 84 -6.55 0.04 5.50
C SER A 84 -5.43 0.18 4.49
N TYR A 85 -4.98 -0.93 3.95
CA TYR A 85 -4.06 -0.94 2.82
C TYR A 85 -4.80 -1.08 1.49
N VAL A 86 -6.07 -1.52 1.52
CA VAL A 86 -6.93 -1.62 0.33
C VAL A 86 -7.73 -0.34 0.05
N GLY A 87 -7.65 0.66 0.95
CA GLY A 87 -8.28 1.96 0.78
C GLY A 87 -9.69 2.09 1.38
N ASP A 88 -10.39 0.98 1.64
CA ASP A 88 -11.73 0.98 2.23
C ASP A 88 -11.70 1.12 3.75
N LEU A 89 -12.88 1.44 4.31
CA LEU A 89 -13.11 1.43 5.76
C LEU A 89 -12.74 0.07 6.35
N GLY A 90 -12.04 0.07 7.49
CA GLY A 90 -11.82 -1.18 8.21
C GLY A 90 -10.73 -1.17 9.26
N TRP A 91 -10.43 -2.36 9.73
CA TRP A 91 -9.49 -2.60 10.83
C TRP A 91 -8.60 -3.81 10.54
N GLU A 92 -7.37 -3.72 10.99
CA GLU A 92 -6.54 -4.88 11.27
C GLU A 92 -6.76 -5.31 12.72
N ILE A 93 -7.15 -6.57 12.90
CA ILE A 93 -7.43 -7.17 14.20
C ILE A 93 -6.28 -8.10 14.56
N TYR A 94 -5.54 -7.77 15.60
CA TYR A 94 -4.40 -8.52 16.11
C TYR A 94 -4.84 -9.42 17.26
N ILE A 95 -4.71 -10.70 17.07
CA ILE A 95 -5.36 -11.74 17.87
C ILE A 95 -4.29 -12.67 18.43
N PRO A 96 -4.32 -13.03 19.73
CA PRO A 96 -3.46 -14.12 20.21
C PRO A 96 -3.68 -15.39 19.36
N MET A 97 -2.59 -15.96 18.82
CA MET A 97 -2.61 -17.04 17.81
C MET A 97 -3.60 -18.16 18.14
N LYS A 98 -3.67 -18.57 19.40
CA LYS A 98 -4.60 -19.64 19.87
C LYS A 98 -6.10 -19.33 19.67
N HIS A 99 -6.45 -18.07 19.44
CA HIS A 99 -7.82 -17.61 19.24
C HIS A 99 -8.14 -17.22 17.80
N GLY A 100 -7.16 -17.28 16.88
CA GLY A 100 -7.31 -16.84 15.50
C GLY A 100 -8.51 -17.47 14.79
N GLN A 101 -8.64 -18.80 14.85
CA GLN A 101 -9.77 -19.51 14.23
C GLN A 101 -11.12 -19.06 14.81
N LYS A 102 -11.22 -18.96 16.14
CA LYS A 102 -12.48 -18.58 16.79
C LYS A 102 -12.90 -17.15 16.39
N VAL A 103 -11.94 -16.21 16.31
CA VAL A 103 -12.25 -14.83 15.87
C VAL A 103 -12.60 -14.77 14.39
N TRP A 104 -11.93 -15.56 13.53
CA TRP A 104 -12.30 -15.71 12.14
C TRP A 104 -13.75 -16.17 11.99
N ASP A 105 -14.13 -17.22 12.70
CA ASP A 105 -15.48 -17.78 12.64
C ASP A 105 -16.53 -16.78 13.12
N LEU A 106 -16.24 -16.03 14.21
CA LEU A 106 -17.12 -14.96 14.71
C LEU A 106 -17.34 -13.87 13.65
N ILE A 107 -16.27 -13.38 13.04
CA ILE A 107 -16.34 -12.33 12.00
C ILE A 107 -17.07 -12.86 10.76
N ALA A 108 -16.74 -14.07 10.32
CA ALA A 108 -17.37 -14.68 9.15
C ALA A 108 -18.89 -14.85 9.35
N GLU A 109 -19.30 -15.33 10.52
CA GLU A 109 -20.73 -15.51 10.85
C GLU A 109 -21.47 -14.17 10.92
N ALA A 110 -20.91 -13.19 11.65
CA ALA A 110 -21.50 -11.86 11.76
C ALA A 110 -21.55 -11.11 10.41
N GLY A 111 -20.64 -11.45 9.51
CA GLY A 111 -20.54 -10.82 8.19
C GLY A 111 -21.50 -11.38 7.14
N LYS A 112 -22.07 -12.58 7.34
CA LYS A 112 -22.98 -13.21 6.36
C LYS A 112 -24.14 -12.31 5.92
N PRO A 113 -24.88 -11.63 6.82
CA PRO A 113 -25.95 -10.73 6.43
C PRO A 113 -25.46 -9.50 5.65
N HIS A 114 -24.19 -9.19 5.74
CA HIS A 114 -23.54 -8.04 5.10
C HIS A 114 -22.79 -8.41 3.82
N GLY A 115 -22.83 -9.68 3.39
CA GLY A 115 -22.16 -10.16 2.19
C GLY A 115 -20.64 -10.25 2.31
N ILE A 116 -20.11 -10.53 3.52
CA ILE A 116 -18.67 -10.74 3.72
C ILE A 116 -18.17 -11.90 2.85
N VAL A 117 -17.00 -11.71 2.25
CA VAL A 117 -16.31 -12.75 1.49
C VAL A 117 -14.86 -12.86 1.94
N PRO A 118 -14.29 -14.06 2.01
CA PRO A 118 -12.84 -14.21 2.21
C PRO A 118 -12.08 -13.59 1.05
N ALA A 119 -11.09 -12.74 1.34
CA ALA A 119 -10.25 -12.10 0.35
C ALA A 119 -8.85 -12.73 0.34
N GLY A 120 -8.35 -13.04 -0.86
CA GLY A 120 -7.00 -13.54 -1.05
C GLY A 120 -5.95 -12.43 -1.02
N ILE A 121 -4.68 -12.82 -0.91
CA ILE A 121 -3.55 -11.90 -0.88
C ILE A 121 -3.49 -10.98 -2.12
N GLY A 122 -3.99 -11.43 -3.26
CA GLY A 122 -4.05 -10.62 -4.48
C GLY A 122 -4.95 -9.38 -4.33
N VAL A 123 -6.06 -9.48 -3.62
CA VAL A 123 -6.93 -8.32 -3.32
C VAL A 123 -6.17 -7.31 -2.46
N TYR A 124 -5.46 -7.78 -1.45
CA TYR A 124 -4.66 -6.95 -0.56
C TYR A 124 -3.48 -6.30 -1.31
N GLY A 125 -2.69 -7.09 -2.02
CA GLY A 125 -1.40 -6.68 -2.58
C GLY A 125 -1.44 -6.08 -3.99
N THR A 126 -2.43 -6.45 -4.81
CA THR A 126 -2.40 -6.14 -6.26
C THR A 126 -3.66 -5.48 -6.83
N THR A 127 -4.67 -5.18 -6.03
CA THR A 127 -5.88 -4.52 -6.51
C THR A 127 -6.24 -3.28 -5.70
N GLY A 128 -6.80 -3.41 -4.52
CA GLY A 128 -7.32 -2.29 -3.74
C GLY A 128 -6.27 -1.20 -3.48
N ARG A 129 -5.05 -1.57 -3.11
CA ARG A 129 -3.98 -0.60 -2.88
C ARG A 129 -3.62 0.25 -4.11
N LEU A 130 -3.75 -0.32 -5.31
CA LEU A 130 -3.42 0.40 -6.56
C LEU A 130 -4.44 1.50 -6.84
N GLU A 131 -5.73 1.26 -6.61
CA GLU A 131 -6.76 2.29 -6.74
C GLU A 131 -6.52 3.45 -5.77
N LYS A 132 -6.02 3.14 -4.58
CA LYS A 132 -5.65 4.12 -3.55
C LYS A 132 -4.29 4.76 -3.79
N GLY A 133 -3.48 4.21 -4.68
CA GLY A 133 -2.12 4.69 -4.95
C GLY A 133 -1.13 4.34 -3.82
N TYR A 134 -1.40 3.31 -3.01
CA TYR A 134 -0.49 2.89 -1.94
C TYR A 134 0.70 2.11 -2.48
N ARG A 135 1.89 2.48 -1.98
CA ARG A 135 3.17 1.89 -2.38
C ARG A 135 3.39 0.58 -1.65
N LEU A 136 3.98 -0.38 -2.35
CA LEU A 136 4.40 -1.66 -1.80
C LEU A 136 5.91 -1.62 -1.53
N PHE A 137 6.33 -2.08 -0.36
CA PHE A 137 7.73 -2.32 -0.07
C PHE A 137 8.25 -3.50 -0.92
N GLY A 138 9.41 -3.31 -1.56
CA GLY A 138 9.95 -4.28 -2.50
C GLY A 138 9.47 -4.10 -3.96
N ALA A 139 8.63 -3.10 -4.23
CA ALA A 139 8.22 -2.71 -5.57
C ALA A 139 8.40 -1.20 -5.78
N GLU A 140 7.56 -0.37 -5.18
CA GLU A 140 7.70 1.09 -5.23
C GLU A 140 8.68 1.61 -4.17
N LEU A 141 8.82 0.94 -3.03
CA LEU A 141 9.69 1.35 -1.93
C LEU A 141 10.90 0.44 -1.86
N GLU A 142 11.94 0.83 -2.57
CA GLU A 142 13.26 0.21 -2.61
C GLU A 142 14.36 1.26 -2.45
N GLY A 143 15.61 0.82 -2.40
CA GLY A 143 16.78 1.72 -2.31
C GLY A 143 17.06 2.53 -3.58
N GLU A 144 16.37 2.26 -4.69
CA GLU A 144 16.55 2.93 -5.96
C GLU A 144 15.97 4.35 -5.99
N TYR A 145 14.85 4.56 -5.27
CA TYR A 145 14.13 5.83 -5.24
C TYR A 145 14.08 6.42 -3.83
N THR A 146 14.07 7.73 -3.78
CA THR A 146 14.00 8.47 -2.51
C THR A 146 12.56 8.59 -1.99
N PRO A 147 12.36 8.82 -0.68
CA PRO A 147 11.04 9.10 -0.13
C PRO A 147 10.34 10.32 -0.77
N ILE A 148 11.12 11.27 -1.31
CA ILE A 148 10.58 12.45 -2.01
C ILE A 148 9.98 12.02 -3.35
N GLU A 149 10.73 11.26 -4.15
CA GLU A 149 10.28 10.72 -5.43
C GLU A 149 9.04 9.81 -5.24
N ALA A 150 9.01 9.04 -4.16
CA ALA A 150 7.86 8.21 -3.79
C ALA A 150 6.63 9.00 -3.30
N GLY A 151 6.75 10.32 -3.11
CA GLY A 151 5.66 11.15 -2.61
C GLY A 151 5.31 10.92 -1.14
N LEU A 152 6.19 10.31 -0.34
CA LEU A 152 5.93 9.95 1.06
C LEU A 152 6.47 10.97 2.08
N MET A 153 6.93 12.12 1.59
CA MET A 153 7.52 13.13 2.45
C MET A 153 6.47 13.95 3.21
N ARG A 154 6.66 14.02 4.53
CA ARG A 154 5.90 14.97 5.35
C ARG A 154 6.35 16.41 5.06
N PRO A 155 5.48 17.40 5.25
CA PRO A 155 5.82 18.81 5.00
C PRO A 155 7.04 19.31 5.79
N LYS A 156 7.28 18.76 6.98
CA LYS A 156 8.41 19.12 7.84
C LYS A 156 9.20 17.88 8.27
N VAL A 157 10.53 18.01 8.30
CA VAL A 157 11.41 17.02 8.93
C VAL A 157 11.25 17.16 10.44
N LYS A 158 11.18 16.04 11.17
CA LYS A 158 11.12 16.04 12.63
C LYS A 158 12.34 16.72 13.22
N SER A 159 12.17 17.44 14.32
CA SER A 159 13.27 18.10 15.05
C SER A 159 14.19 17.10 15.74
N GLN A 160 13.62 15.97 16.22
CA GLN A 160 14.40 14.89 16.84
C GLN A 160 15.40 14.32 15.84
N ASP A 161 16.50 13.83 16.37
CA ASP A 161 17.50 13.13 15.57
C ASP A 161 17.02 11.72 15.18
N PHE A 162 17.45 11.24 14.02
CA PHE A 162 17.17 9.90 13.50
C PHE A 162 18.16 9.53 12.40
N ILE A 163 18.36 8.24 12.19
CA ILE A 163 19.23 7.72 11.14
C ILE A 163 18.74 8.19 9.77
N GLY A 164 19.62 8.84 8.98
CA GLY A 164 19.30 9.38 7.66
C GLY A 164 18.77 10.81 7.63
N LYS A 165 18.65 11.50 8.78
CA LYS A 165 18.11 12.86 8.86
C LYS A 165 18.86 13.85 7.95
N ASP A 166 20.20 13.89 8.02
CA ASP A 166 21.02 14.80 7.23
C ASP A 166 20.90 14.54 5.73
N ALA A 167 20.84 13.27 5.33
CA ALA A 167 20.60 12.87 3.95
C ALA A 167 19.23 13.36 3.47
N LEU A 168 18.20 13.20 4.30
CA LEU A 168 16.84 13.63 4.00
C LEU A 168 16.73 15.16 3.87
N VAL A 169 17.40 15.91 4.75
CA VAL A 169 17.44 17.38 4.68
C VAL A 169 18.06 17.82 3.36
N LYS A 170 19.22 17.25 2.99
CA LYS A 170 19.91 17.56 1.73
C LYS A 170 19.08 17.20 0.48
N LEU A 171 18.33 16.09 0.52
CA LEU A 171 17.45 15.71 -0.58
C LEU A 171 16.33 16.72 -0.81
N ARG A 172 15.87 17.42 0.24
CA ARG A 172 14.80 18.42 0.15
C ARG A 172 15.25 19.76 -0.45
N GLU A 173 16.53 19.99 -0.58
CA GLU A 173 17.08 21.19 -1.21
C GLU A 173 17.04 21.13 -2.73
N LYS A 174 16.69 19.97 -3.29
CA LYS A 174 16.66 19.72 -4.73
C LYS A 174 15.27 19.24 -5.15
N ASP A 175 14.89 19.63 -6.35
CA ASP A 175 13.71 19.05 -6.99
C ASP A 175 13.96 17.57 -7.30
N PRO A 176 12.95 16.70 -7.11
CA PRO A 176 13.06 15.29 -7.48
C PRO A 176 13.21 15.16 -9.01
N VAL A 177 14.05 14.23 -9.44
CA VAL A 177 14.23 13.95 -10.88
C VAL A 177 13.12 13.08 -11.44
N THR A 178 12.46 12.31 -10.58
CA THR A 178 11.31 11.48 -10.91
C THR A 178 10.18 11.67 -9.91
N THR A 179 8.99 11.26 -10.29
CA THR A 179 7.82 11.24 -9.42
C THR A 179 7.10 9.91 -9.62
N MET A 180 6.68 9.29 -8.53
CA MET A 180 5.77 8.13 -8.58
C MET A 180 4.45 8.55 -9.21
N CYS A 181 4.01 7.79 -10.21
CA CYS A 181 2.77 8.03 -10.93
C CYS A 181 1.90 6.78 -10.93
N THR A 182 0.59 6.99 -10.94
CA THR A 182 -0.39 5.96 -11.25
C THR A 182 -0.90 6.19 -12.67
N LEU A 183 -0.82 5.15 -13.50
CA LEU A 183 -1.26 5.18 -14.88
C LEU A 183 -2.44 4.24 -15.07
N THR A 184 -3.26 4.50 -16.09
CA THR A 184 -4.30 3.58 -16.53
C THR A 184 -4.03 3.13 -17.96
N VAL A 185 -4.29 1.85 -18.23
CA VAL A 185 -4.22 1.31 -19.61
C VAL A 185 -5.47 1.71 -20.34
N ASP A 186 -5.31 2.43 -21.45
CA ASP A 186 -6.44 2.97 -22.21
C ASP A 186 -7.05 1.92 -23.15
N ASN A 187 -6.21 1.06 -23.70
CA ASN A 187 -6.63 -0.07 -24.50
C ASN A 187 -5.65 -1.23 -24.32
N HIS A 188 -6.15 -2.37 -23.86
CA HIS A 188 -5.35 -3.59 -23.70
C HIS A 188 -5.55 -4.63 -24.80
N GLN A 189 -6.19 -4.29 -25.91
CA GLN A 189 -6.32 -5.22 -27.02
C GLN A 189 -5.01 -5.32 -27.78
N SER A 190 -4.52 -6.56 -27.92
CA SER A 190 -3.45 -6.88 -28.86
C SER A 190 -3.93 -6.79 -30.31
N LEU A 191 -3.01 -6.83 -31.26
CA LEU A 191 -3.32 -6.87 -32.70
C LEU A 191 -4.26 -8.04 -33.08
N ASN A 192 -4.26 -9.12 -32.31
CA ASN A 192 -5.12 -10.28 -32.51
C ASN A 192 -6.48 -10.15 -31.76
N GLY A 193 -6.78 -9.00 -31.14
CA GLY A 193 -8.00 -8.76 -30.38
C GLY A 193 -8.04 -9.40 -28.99
N GLU A 194 -6.95 -10.06 -28.54
CA GLU A 194 -6.87 -10.63 -27.21
C GLU A 194 -6.57 -9.55 -26.17
N LEU A 195 -7.18 -9.63 -24.99
CA LEU A 195 -6.87 -8.74 -23.89
C LEU A 195 -5.53 -9.10 -23.25
N ARG A 196 -4.69 -8.10 -23.05
CA ARG A 196 -3.38 -8.22 -22.40
C ARG A 196 -3.36 -7.41 -21.12
N TYR A 197 -2.85 -8.01 -20.06
CA TYR A 197 -2.74 -7.40 -18.73
C TYR A 197 -1.28 -7.43 -18.31
N MET A 198 -0.70 -6.25 -18.14
CA MET A 198 0.65 -6.08 -17.64
C MET A 198 0.74 -6.60 -16.20
N LEU A 199 1.89 -7.12 -15.82
CA LEU A 199 2.12 -7.76 -14.52
C LEU A 199 3.14 -7.03 -13.64
N GLY A 200 4.01 -6.22 -14.26
CA GLY A 200 5.13 -5.53 -13.66
C GLY A 200 6.42 -5.75 -14.44
N ALA A 201 7.36 -4.84 -14.30
CA ALA A 201 8.65 -4.78 -14.99
C ALA A 201 8.59 -4.44 -16.50
N GLU A 202 7.43 -4.16 -17.07
CA GLU A 202 7.29 -3.72 -18.46
C GLU A 202 7.88 -2.31 -18.64
N PRO A 203 8.62 -2.06 -19.74
CA PRO A 203 9.13 -0.72 -20.05
C PRO A 203 8.01 0.29 -20.31
N ILE A 204 8.17 1.50 -19.78
CA ILE A 204 7.34 2.64 -20.14
C ILE A 204 8.10 3.48 -21.18
N LEU A 205 7.42 3.81 -22.26
CA LEU A 205 7.95 4.55 -23.41
C LEU A 205 7.23 5.88 -23.57
N SER A 206 7.87 6.82 -24.25
CA SER A 206 7.21 8.06 -24.70
C SER A 206 6.06 7.75 -25.67
N SER A 207 5.24 8.73 -25.98
CA SER A 207 4.21 8.62 -27.03
C SER A 207 4.77 8.28 -28.42
N ASP A 208 6.05 8.57 -28.67
CA ASP A 208 6.73 8.28 -29.91
C ASP A 208 7.40 6.90 -29.92
N GLY A 209 7.31 6.15 -28.82
CA GLY A 209 7.89 4.84 -28.64
C GLY A 209 9.34 4.83 -28.16
N ASP A 210 9.87 5.98 -27.74
CA ASP A 210 11.23 6.10 -27.26
C ASP A 210 11.34 5.71 -25.79
N ARG A 211 12.49 5.15 -25.42
CA ARG A 211 12.81 4.79 -24.05
C ARG A 211 12.89 6.03 -23.16
N ILE A 212 12.17 6.02 -22.06
CA ILE A 212 12.23 7.08 -21.05
C ILE A 212 13.31 6.74 -20.04
N VAL A 213 14.26 7.68 -19.86
CA VAL A 213 15.37 7.58 -18.91
C VAL A 213 15.46 8.89 -18.13
N ASP A 214 15.67 8.81 -16.82
CA ASP A 214 15.83 9.98 -15.97
C ASP A 214 17.26 10.52 -15.98
N ALA A 215 17.50 11.63 -15.25
CA ALA A 215 18.80 12.27 -15.14
C ALA A 215 19.88 11.42 -14.43
N HIS A 216 19.49 10.34 -13.75
CA HIS A 216 20.38 9.37 -13.12
C HIS A 216 20.61 8.13 -13.98
N GLY A 217 20.05 8.06 -15.19
CA GLY A 217 20.18 6.93 -16.10
C GLY A 217 19.22 5.78 -15.78
N ARG A 218 18.24 5.97 -14.87
CA ARG A 218 17.23 4.97 -14.54
C ARG A 218 16.13 4.96 -15.60
N SER A 219 15.77 3.78 -16.08
CA SER A 219 14.69 3.62 -17.05
C SER A 219 13.33 3.59 -16.34
N SER A 220 12.32 4.18 -16.95
CA SER A 220 10.95 4.06 -16.46
C SER A 220 10.39 2.68 -16.80
N TYR A 221 9.82 2.01 -15.79
CA TYR A 221 9.17 0.70 -15.93
C TYR A 221 7.99 0.59 -14.97
N VAL A 222 7.12 -0.38 -15.23
CA VAL A 222 5.98 -0.70 -14.38
C VAL A 222 6.47 -1.36 -13.10
N THR A 223 6.31 -0.71 -11.96
CA THR A 223 6.70 -1.27 -10.65
C THR A 223 5.64 -2.22 -10.12
N SER A 224 4.37 -1.90 -10.35
CA SER A 224 3.22 -2.74 -10.00
C SER A 224 2.11 -2.57 -11.01
N ALA A 225 1.34 -3.64 -11.23
CA ALA A 225 0.19 -3.66 -12.10
C ALA A 225 -0.96 -4.46 -11.49
N GLY A 226 -2.18 -4.10 -11.82
CA GLY A 226 -3.37 -4.83 -11.40
C GLY A 226 -4.67 -4.17 -11.85
N SER A 227 -5.77 -4.88 -11.71
CA SER A 227 -7.08 -4.37 -12.05
C SER A 227 -7.69 -3.61 -10.88
N GLY A 228 -8.27 -2.45 -11.15
CA GLY A 228 -9.03 -1.66 -10.19
C GLY A 228 -10.52 -2.02 -10.28
N PRO A 229 -11.08 -2.76 -9.31
CA PRO A 229 -12.47 -3.21 -9.40
C PRO A 229 -13.47 -2.06 -9.28
N SER A 230 -13.14 -0.97 -8.57
CA SER A 230 -14.01 0.20 -8.43
C SER A 230 -13.94 1.11 -9.65
N THR A 231 -12.77 1.22 -10.27
CA THR A 231 -12.53 2.10 -11.43
C THR A 231 -12.82 1.42 -12.76
N GLY A 232 -12.84 0.07 -12.80
CA GLY A 232 -12.94 -0.72 -14.02
C GLY A 232 -11.71 -0.58 -14.93
N LYS A 233 -10.57 -0.10 -14.40
CA LYS A 233 -9.33 0.14 -15.16
C LYS A 233 -8.27 -0.88 -14.81
N HIS A 234 -7.38 -1.16 -15.76
CA HIS A 234 -6.09 -1.79 -15.46
C HIS A 234 -5.10 -0.69 -15.09
N ILE A 235 -4.53 -0.81 -13.91
CA ILE A 235 -3.75 0.22 -13.24
C ILE A 235 -2.28 -0.20 -13.23
N LEU A 236 -1.41 0.75 -13.53
CA LEU A 236 0.04 0.58 -13.46
C LEU A 236 0.60 1.64 -12.51
N MET A 237 1.67 1.29 -11.80
CA MET A 237 2.48 2.25 -11.05
C MET A 237 3.88 2.31 -11.67
N ALA A 238 4.44 3.51 -11.76
CA ALA A 238 5.78 3.71 -12.31
C ALA A 238 6.39 5.02 -11.80
N TYR A 239 7.72 5.06 -11.72
CA TYR A 239 8.45 6.32 -11.57
C TYR A 239 8.71 6.94 -12.94
N LEU A 240 8.28 8.18 -13.11
CA LEU A 240 8.46 8.93 -14.35
C LEU A 240 9.32 10.17 -14.09
N PRO A 241 10.24 10.54 -15.01
CA PRO A 241 10.87 11.84 -15.00
C PRO A 241 9.83 12.97 -14.92
N THR A 242 10.11 14.03 -14.19
CA THR A 242 9.15 15.10 -13.86
C THR A 242 8.47 15.72 -15.10
N GLN A 243 9.15 15.72 -16.25
CA GLN A 243 8.58 16.21 -17.51
C GLN A 243 7.41 15.34 -18.02
N TYR A 244 7.37 14.04 -17.70
CA TYR A 244 6.30 13.10 -18.03
C TYR A 244 5.31 12.90 -16.89
N ALA A 245 5.65 13.29 -15.68
CA ALA A 245 4.85 13.10 -14.47
C ALA A 245 3.76 14.18 -14.34
N ARG A 246 2.85 14.23 -15.30
CA ARG A 246 1.71 15.16 -15.31
C ARG A 246 0.45 14.40 -15.68
N GLU A 247 -0.64 14.66 -14.97
CA GLU A 247 -1.94 14.07 -15.27
C GLU A 247 -2.36 14.37 -16.71
N GLY A 248 -2.89 13.37 -17.40
CA GLY A 248 -3.25 13.44 -18.81
C GLY A 248 -2.09 13.19 -19.79
N THR A 249 -0.86 12.99 -19.33
CA THR A 249 0.25 12.64 -20.22
C THR A 249 0.03 11.25 -20.82
N SER A 250 0.01 11.19 -22.18
CA SER A 250 -0.08 9.94 -22.93
C SER A 250 1.29 9.33 -23.12
N LEU A 251 1.41 8.05 -22.81
CA LEU A 251 2.62 7.23 -22.89
C LEU A 251 2.28 5.86 -23.49
N LEU A 252 3.28 5.01 -23.63
CA LEU A 252 3.12 3.64 -24.08
C LEU A 252 3.75 2.69 -23.04
N VAL A 253 3.18 1.50 -22.86
CA VAL A 253 3.81 0.38 -22.16
C VAL A 253 4.08 -0.71 -23.18
N GLU A 254 5.29 -1.25 -23.17
CA GLU A 254 5.65 -2.37 -24.04
C GLU A 254 5.44 -3.69 -23.32
N TYR A 255 4.65 -4.59 -23.92
CA TYR A 255 4.38 -5.91 -23.38
C TYR A 255 4.34 -6.95 -24.51
N PHE A 256 5.23 -7.97 -24.41
CA PHE A 256 5.41 -8.99 -25.44
C PHE A 256 5.65 -8.43 -26.87
N GLY A 257 6.47 -7.39 -26.97
CA GLY A 257 6.83 -6.79 -28.26
C GLY A 257 5.71 -5.97 -28.92
N SER A 258 4.64 -5.68 -28.19
CA SER A 258 3.56 -4.78 -28.59
C SER A 258 3.48 -3.60 -27.65
N GLN A 259 3.06 -2.46 -28.17
CA GLN A 259 2.91 -1.22 -27.40
C GLN A 259 1.43 -0.96 -27.13
N TYR A 260 1.11 -0.60 -25.90
CA TYR A 260 -0.24 -0.32 -25.42
C TYR A 260 -0.31 1.09 -24.88
N PRO A 261 -1.34 1.86 -25.26
CA PRO A 261 -1.49 3.25 -24.80
C PRO A 261 -1.86 3.26 -23.31
N VAL A 262 -1.19 4.15 -22.58
CA VAL A 262 -1.44 4.40 -21.17
C VAL A 262 -1.47 5.90 -20.91
N THR A 263 -2.26 6.31 -19.94
CA THR A 263 -2.37 7.71 -19.51
C THR A 263 -1.98 7.85 -18.05
N VAL A 264 -1.18 8.86 -17.73
CA VAL A 264 -0.90 9.26 -16.35
C VAL A 264 -2.18 9.79 -15.74
N ALA A 265 -2.74 9.03 -14.81
CA ALA A 265 -3.99 9.38 -14.15
C ALA A 265 -3.78 10.16 -12.85
N VAL A 266 -2.70 9.85 -12.11
CA VAL A 266 -2.30 10.57 -10.90
C VAL A 266 -0.79 10.74 -10.89
N ALA A 267 -0.31 11.95 -10.61
CA ALA A 267 1.10 12.25 -10.42
C ALA A 267 1.38 12.59 -8.94
N GLY A 268 2.31 11.86 -8.31
CA GLY A 268 2.62 12.02 -6.89
C GLY A 268 1.62 11.32 -5.97
N ASN A 269 1.21 12.00 -4.89
CA ASN A 269 0.24 11.49 -3.95
C ASN A 269 -1.19 11.78 -4.44
N GLY A 270 -1.97 10.73 -4.57
CA GLY A 270 -3.37 10.80 -4.97
C GLY A 270 -3.94 9.40 -5.12
N SER A 271 -5.23 9.33 -5.34
CA SER A 271 -6.00 8.09 -5.50
C SER A 271 -6.83 8.16 -6.78
N LEU A 272 -6.97 7.04 -7.47
CA LEU A 272 -7.97 6.89 -8.54
C LEU A 272 -9.38 6.74 -7.95
N PHE A 273 -9.46 6.11 -6.80
CA PHE A 273 -10.67 5.92 -6.04
C PHE A 273 -10.39 6.11 -4.56
N ASP A 274 -11.17 6.95 -3.90
CA ASP A 274 -11.08 7.27 -2.48
C ASP A 274 -12.48 7.21 -1.88
N PRO A 275 -12.92 6.04 -1.38
CA PRO A 275 -14.25 5.88 -0.81
C PRO A 275 -14.39 6.69 0.49
N ASP A 276 -15.62 7.13 0.78
CA ASP A 276 -15.95 7.69 2.09
C ASP A 276 -15.83 6.59 3.16
N ASN A 277 -14.92 6.82 4.10
CA ASN A 277 -14.59 5.88 5.18
C ASN A 277 -15.03 6.39 6.57
N GLU A 278 -15.94 7.37 6.65
CA GLU A 278 -16.45 7.93 7.90
C GLU A 278 -17.57 7.14 8.62
#